data_f963f53e79350b728b466a2280cc29b7
#
_entry.id   f963f53e79350b728b466a2280cc29b7
#
_cell.length_a   1.000
_cell.length_b   1.000
_cell.length_c   1.000
_cell.angle_alpha   90.00
_cell.angle_beta   90.00
_cell.angle_gamma   90.00
#
_symmetry.space_group_name_H-M   'P 1'
#
loop_
_entity.id
_entity.type
_entity.pdbx_description
1 polymer ?
#
loop_
_entity_poly.entity_id
_entity_poly.type
_entity_poly.pdbx_seq_one_letter_code
_entity_poly.pdbx_strand_id
1 'polypeptide(L)'
;KEFSLNDDARTSQYFFLEHFVWSISKDGIDKDGKKINGIKLLQTTKDTFCKEENLISSKVKAVRLQNRELGNVKIEEDYFEIKVDKDGNKSVIIKEQNCDFFNYLVNGSRVHWKDEISGLSKEEISKYQIENKNMLNGGYKNPEKKELGFKLTADQILEQHLNLLNKLYCFGYLLHSHKNTTKAWFVLAMDNEIVDTDKSVGRSGKSLMFDQALSIMKDFVSLDARNPKLLDGDFPFSAVTSNTRCLLFDDCDKFFPIKRLFGRVTGSFSVNRKGVSEFTIPFHDSPKMVGTTNFAVTDIDESLADRLLFFSQSDWYHANSDRFLKHQ
;
A
#
# COMPACT_ATOMS: atom_id res chain seq x y z
N LYS A 1 -10.70 -7.92 -31.31
CA LYS A 1 -10.33 -8.13 -29.88
C LYS A 1 -10.70 -6.86 -29.17
N GLU A 2 -11.67 -6.90 -28.26
CA GLU A 2 -11.87 -5.80 -27.30
C GLU A 2 -10.65 -5.77 -26.38
N PHE A 3 -9.81 -4.76 -26.53
CA PHE A 3 -8.78 -4.46 -25.55
C PHE A 3 -9.46 -3.99 -24.27
N SER A 4 -9.45 -4.82 -23.27
CA SER A 4 -9.71 -4.39 -21.90
C SER A 4 -8.43 -3.68 -21.41
N LEU A 5 -8.57 -2.63 -20.62
CA LEU A 5 -7.42 -2.00 -19.94
C LEU A 5 -6.75 -2.94 -18.93
N ASN A 6 -7.33 -4.10 -18.70
CA ASN A 6 -6.76 -5.22 -17.97
C ASN A 6 -5.87 -6.10 -18.85
N ASP A 7 -5.80 -5.87 -20.16
CA ASP A 7 -4.72 -6.35 -21.00
C ASP A 7 -3.40 -5.64 -20.70
N ASP A 8 -3.39 -4.80 -19.66
CA ASP A 8 -2.17 -4.55 -18.93
C ASP A 8 -1.56 -5.91 -18.67
N ALA A 9 -0.64 -6.22 -19.54
CA ALA A 9 0.01 -7.50 -19.50
C ALA A 9 0.48 -7.71 -18.07
N ARG A 10 0.57 -8.94 -17.60
CA ARG A 10 1.17 -9.33 -16.32
C ARG A 10 2.41 -8.51 -15.94
N THR A 11 2.99 -7.78 -16.87
CA THR A 11 4.25 -7.06 -16.82
C THR A 11 4.13 -5.54 -16.99
N SER A 12 2.94 -4.99 -17.21
CA SER A 12 2.76 -3.54 -17.38
C SER A 12 1.51 -2.99 -16.71
N GLN A 13 1.53 -1.72 -16.37
CA GLN A 13 0.42 -0.97 -15.76
C GLN A 13 0.43 0.48 -16.27
N TYR A 14 -0.76 1.03 -16.55
CA TYR A 14 -0.92 2.44 -16.90
C TYR A 14 -1.69 3.19 -15.81
N PHE A 15 -1.25 4.42 -15.53
CA PHE A 15 -1.98 5.36 -14.69
C PHE A 15 -2.26 6.62 -15.51
N PHE A 16 -3.52 7.00 -15.57
CA PHE A 16 -3.96 8.12 -16.39
C PHE A 16 -4.15 9.37 -15.53
N LEU A 17 -3.38 10.39 -15.82
CA LEU A 17 -3.47 11.71 -15.23
C LEU A 17 -4.01 12.68 -16.28
N GLU A 18 -4.44 13.89 -15.88
CA GLU A 18 -5.13 14.82 -16.78
C GLU A 18 -4.35 15.10 -18.07
N HIS A 19 -3.04 15.27 -18.00
CA HIS A 19 -2.16 15.59 -19.12
C HIS A 19 -0.99 14.63 -19.32
N PHE A 20 -0.97 13.54 -18.54
CA PHE A 20 0.13 12.58 -18.53
C PHE A 20 -0.39 11.15 -18.42
N VAL A 21 0.36 10.23 -18.95
CA VAL A 21 0.17 8.79 -18.73
C VAL A 21 1.45 8.22 -18.17
N TRP A 22 1.35 7.64 -16.97
CA TRP A 22 2.43 6.83 -16.45
C TRP A 22 2.31 5.41 -16.98
N SER A 23 3.32 5.01 -17.76
CA SER A 23 3.49 3.64 -18.22
C SER A 23 4.57 2.97 -17.38
N ILE A 24 4.21 1.92 -16.68
CA ILE A 24 5.13 1.13 -15.84
C ILE A 24 5.22 -0.26 -16.45
N SER A 25 6.42 -0.72 -16.80
CA SER A 25 6.65 -2.07 -17.31
C SER A 25 7.84 -2.73 -16.62
N LYS A 26 7.79 -4.04 -16.48
CA LYS A 26 8.87 -4.84 -15.92
C LYS A 26 10.13 -4.81 -16.79
N ASP A 27 9.92 -4.82 -18.11
CA ASP A 27 10.98 -4.93 -19.12
C ASP A 27 10.97 -3.69 -20.00
N GLY A 28 11.26 -2.52 -19.39
CA GLY A 28 11.35 -1.28 -20.14
C GLY A 28 12.48 -1.34 -21.16
N ILE A 29 12.14 -1.66 -22.41
CA ILE A 29 13.02 -1.49 -23.57
C ILE A 29 12.46 -0.30 -24.33
N ASP A 30 13.30 0.72 -24.60
CA ASP A 30 12.90 1.82 -25.47
C ASP A 30 12.86 1.40 -26.94
N LYS A 31 12.43 2.33 -27.80
CA LYS A 31 12.36 2.11 -29.24
C LYS A 31 13.73 1.76 -29.87
N ASP A 32 14.82 2.07 -29.18
CA ASP A 32 16.20 1.85 -29.60
C ASP A 32 16.81 0.59 -28.96
N GLY A 33 16.01 -0.20 -28.22
CA GLY A 33 16.45 -1.45 -27.60
C GLY A 33 17.25 -1.27 -26.29
N LYS A 34 17.31 -0.04 -25.74
CA LYS A 34 18.00 0.26 -24.50
C LYS A 34 17.11 -0.05 -23.30
N LYS A 35 17.64 -0.77 -22.32
CA LYS A 35 16.97 -0.96 -21.02
C LYS A 35 16.71 0.41 -20.37
N ILE A 36 15.46 0.77 -20.22
CA ILE A 36 15.01 1.90 -19.41
C ILE A 36 14.44 1.34 -18.11
N ASN A 37 14.68 2.02 -16.99
CA ASN A 37 13.87 1.77 -15.80
C ASN A 37 12.41 1.83 -16.21
N GLY A 38 11.65 0.77 -15.90
CA GLY A 38 10.35 0.48 -16.49
C GLY A 38 9.22 1.50 -16.25
N ILE A 39 9.56 2.77 -15.96
CA ILE A 39 8.60 3.83 -15.70
C ILE A 39 8.81 4.92 -16.76
N LYS A 40 7.75 5.21 -17.53
CA LYS A 40 7.72 6.32 -18.48
C LYS A 40 6.60 7.26 -18.10
N LEU A 41 6.91 8.55 -18.10
CA LEU A 41 5.92 9.62 -18.05
C LEU A 41 5.74 10.17 -19.45
N LEU A 42 4.57 9.88 -20.05
CA LEU A 42 4.23 10.34 -21.40
C LEU A 42 3.41 11.61 -21.28
N GLN A 43 3.86 12.68 -21.92
CA GLN A 43 3.13 13.96 -21.97
C GLN A 43 2.02 13.85 -23.03
N THR A 44 0.92 13.21 -22.67
CA THR A 44 -0.24 12.99 -23.53
C THR A 44 -1.50 12.91 -22.70
N THR A 45 -2.65 13.18 -23.32
CA THR A 45 -3.93 12.97 -22.65
C THR A 45 -4.34 11.50 -22.71
N LYS A 46 -5.19 11.08 -21.78
CA LYS A 46 -5.75 9.72 -21.77
C LYS A 46 -6.37 9.35 -23.12
N ASP A 47 -7.19 10.24 -23.70
CA ASP A 47 -7.92 9.93 -24.93
C ASP A 47 -6.98 9.80 -26.13
N THR A 48 -5.95 10.64 -26.22
CA THR A 48 -4.92 10.54 -27.26
C THR A 48 -4.13 9.25 -27.13
N PHE A 49 -3.64 8.94 -25.92
CA PHE A 49 -2.90 7.71 -25.64
C PHE A 49 -3.74 6.46 -25.95
N CYS A 50 -4.98 6.41 -25.46
CA CYS A 50 -5.87 5.27 -25.70
C CYS A 50 -6.17 5.08 -27.20
N LYS A 51 -6.29 6.17 -27.97
CA LYS A 51 -6.46 6.11 -29.40
C LYS A 51 -5.23 5.57 -30.12
N GLU A 52 -4.04 6.03 -29.75
CA GLU A 52 -2.77 5.57 -30.32
C GLU A 52 -2.48 4.10 -30.01
N GLU A 53 -2.79 3.67 -28.80
CA GLU A 53 -2.57 2.29 -28.34
C GLU A 53 -3.79 1.36 -28.60
N ASN A 54 -4.82 1.84 -29.29
CA ASN A 54 -6.08 1.11 -29.55
C ASN A 54 -6.79 0.61 -28.26
N LEU A 55 -6.73 1.40 -27.19
CA LEU A 55 -7.37 1.08 -25.92
C LEU A 55 -8.78 1.70 -25.85
N ILE A 56 -9.67 1.08 -25.07
CA ILE A 56 -11.03 1.61 -24.87
C ILE A 56 -11.02 2.71 -23.83
N SER A 57 -10.98 3.97 -24.27
CA SER A 57 -10.89 5.15 -23.40
C SER A 57 -12.06 5.34 -22.44
N SER A 58 -13.26 4.85 -22.80
CA SER A 58 -14.49 5.03 -22.02
C SER A 58 -14.47 4.31 -20.65
N LYS A 59 -13.63 3.29 -20.50
CA LYS A 59 -13.53 2.51 -19.25
C LYS A 59 -12.53 3.07 -18.25
N VAL A 60 -11.78 4.11 -18.61
CA VAL A 60 -10.73 4.67 -17.77
C VAL A 60 -11.10 6.05 -17.30
N LYS A 61 -11.01 6.27 -16.00
CA LYS A 61 -11.13 7.59 -15.40
C LYS A 61 -9.75 8.21 -15.26
N ALA A 62 -9.53 9.35 -15.92
CA ALA A 62 -8.33 10.13 -15.65
C ALA A 62 -8.44 10.78 -14.26
N VAL A 63 -7.39 10.67 -13.48
CA VAL A 63 -7.32 11.31 -12.17
C VAL A 63 -6.92 12.76 -12.36
N ARG A 64 -7.74 13.67 -11.85
CA ARG A 64 -7.42 15.09 -11.80
C ARG A 64 -6.58 15.36 -10.58
N LEU A 65 -5.28 15.61 -10.78
CA LEU A 65 -4.42 16.12 -9.72
C LEU A 65 -4.66 17.62 -9.57
N GLN A 66 -5.38 18.00 -8.53
CA GLN A 66 -5.60 19.40 -8.20
C GLN A 66 -4.27 20.07 -7.87
N ASN A 67 -3.94 21.12 -8.63
CA ASN A 67 -2.85 22.08 -8.35
C ASN A 67 -1.40 21.54 -8.27
N ARG A 68 -1.05 20.47 -8.95
CA ARG A 68 0.35 20.02 -9.03
C ARG A 68 0.86 20.03 -10.46
N GLU A 69 1.88 20.83 -10.70
CA GLU A 69 2.70 20.75 -11.91
C GLU A 69 3.55 19.48 -11.83
N LEU A 70 3.17 18.45 -12.55
CA LEU A 70 3.95 17.21 -12.67
C LEU A 70 5.13 17.35 -13.65
N GLY A 71 5.29 18.52 -14.27
CA GLY A 71 6.27 18.76 -15.33
C GLY A 71 7.74 18.55 -14.92
N ASN A 72 8.03 18.43 -13.62
CA ASN A 72 9.38 18.28 -13.09
C ASN A 72 9.58 16.99 -12.27
N VAL A 73 8.69 15.99 -12.38
CA VAL A 73 8.91 14.72 -11.69
C VAL A 73 10.03 13.96 -12.40
N LYS A 74 11.23 14.06 -11.87
CA LYS A 74 12.36 13.21 -12.26
C LYS A 74 12.18 11.85 -11.59
N ILE A 75 11.85 10.83 -12.36
CA ILE A 75 11.85 9.43 -11.92
C ILE A 75 13.21 8.84 -12.30
N GLU A 76 14.27 9.39 -11.75
CA GLU A 76 15.65 9.02 -12.15
C GLU A 76 16.32 8.08 -11.16
N GLU A 77 15.80 7.94 -9.93
CA GLU A 77 16.49 7.20 -8.88
C GLU A 77 15.54 6.27 -8.11
N ASP A 78 16.01 5.05 -7.89
CA ASP A 78 15.34 4.12 -6.97
C ASP A 78 15.49 4.61 -5.53
N TYR A 79 14.42 4.65 -4.77
CA TYR A 79 14.43 5.06 -3.36
C TYR A 79 15.03 4.03 -2.43
N PHE A 80 15.16 2.81 -2.89
CA PHE A 80 15.72 1.71 -2.11
C PHE A 80 16.32 0.61 -3.00
N GLU A 81 17.14 -0.22 -2.39
CA GLU A 81 17.70 -1.43 -2.98
C GLU A 81 17.40 -2.62 -2.06
N ILE A 82 17.06 -3.77 -2.64
CA ILE A 82 16.86 -5.01 -1.89
C ILE A 82 18.14 -5.81 -1.96
N LYS A 83 18.72 -6.13 -0.80
CA LYS A 83 19.83 -7.09 -0.69
C LYS A 83 19.32 -8.40 -0.14
N VAL A 84 19.85 -9.48 -0.71
CA VAL A 84 19.62 -10.85 -0.24
C VAL A 84 20.98 -11.38 0.25
N ASP A 85 21.03 -11.84 1.50
CA ASP A 85 22.23 -12.44 2.07
C ASP A 85 22.39 -13.89 1.63
N LYS A 86 23.45 -14.55 2.14
CA LYS A 86 23.77 -15.95 1.80
C LYS A 86 22.71 -16.94 2.32
N ASP A 87 22.00 -16.57 3.34
CA ASP A 87 20.95 -17.37 4.00
C ASP A 87 19.57 -17.10 3.40
N GLY A 88 19.49 -16.22 2.41
CA GLY A 88 18.23 -15.85 1.73
C GLY A 88 17.44 -14.76 2.43
N ASN A 89 17.95 -14.17 3.52
CA ASN A 89 17.29 -13.06 4.22
C ASN A 89 17.34 -11.80 3.37
N LYS A 90 16.23 -11.07 3.36
CA LYS A 90 16.09 -9.84 2.57
C LYS A 90 16.21 -8.62 3.47
N SER A 91 17.03 -7.68 3.06
CA SER A 91 17.16 -6.37 3.70
C SER A 91 16.95 -5.25 2.69
N VAL A 92 16.54 -4.09 3.18
CA VAL A 92 16.30 -2.88 2.37
C VAL A 92 17.37 -1.86 2.69
N ILE A 93 18.07 -1.40 1.67
CA ILE A 93 18.94 -0.23 1.78
C ILE A 93 18.16 0.99 1.29
N ILE A 94 17.91 1.92 2.18
CA ILE A 94 17.24 3.17 1.86
C ILE A 94 18.29 4.13 1.27
N LYS A 95 18.00 4.64 0.08
CA LYS A 95 18.83 5.67 -0.57
C LYS A 95 18.42 7.06 -0.09
N GLU A 96 19.30 8.01 -0.25
CA GLU A 96 18.98 9.42 0.03
C GLU A 96 17.86 9.88 -0.92
N GLN A 97 16.78 10.39 -0.35
CA GLN A 97 15.60 10.83 -1.09
C GLN A 97 14.74 11.76 -0.21
N ASN A 98 13.89 12.57 -0.85
CA ASN A 98 13.00 13.54 -0.21
C ASN A 98 11.51 13.22 -0.47
N CYS A 99 11.14 11.94 -0.51
CA CYS A 99 9.76 11.52 -0.69
C CYS A 99 9.08 11.30 0.67
N ASP A 100 8.23 12.23 1.08
CA ASP A 100 7.53 12.16 2.38
C ASP A 100 6.69 10.89 2.52
N PHE A 101 6.04 10.45 1.44
CA PHE A 101 5.25 9.23 1.48
C PHE A 101 6.11 7.98 1.66
N PHE A 102 7.28 7.92 1.01
CA PHE A 102 8.20 6.80 1.23
C PHE A 102 8.78 6.82 2.66
N ASN A 103 9.15 7.99 3.16
CA ASN A 103 9.58 8.16 4.56
C ASN A 103 8.48 7.74 5.55
N TYR A 104 7.22 8.04 5.23
CA TYR A 104 6.08 7.58 6.01
C TYR A 104 5.98 6.04 6.03
N LEU A 105 6.16 5.37 4.90
CA LEU A 105 6.17 3.90 4.84
C LEU A 105 7.32 3.29 5.65
N VAL A 106 8.50 3.88 5.56
CA VAL A 106 9.69 3.45 6.33
C VAL A 106 9.45 3.60 7.82
N ASN A 107 9.04 4.78 8.28
CA ASN A 107 8.77 5.03 9.70
C ASN A 107 7.63 4.15 10.23
N GLY A 108 6.59 3.94 9.42
CA GLY A 108 5.50 3.02 9.76
C GLY A 108 5.94 1.55 9.82
N SER A 109 7.13 1.22 9.35
CA SER A 109 7.71 -0.13 9.41
C SER A 109 8.69 -0.33 10.58
N ARG A 110 8.98 0.72 11.35
CA ARG A 110 9.82 0.66 12.55
C ARG A 110 9.03 0.16 13.75
N VAL A 111 8.68 -1.10 13.72
CA VAL A 111 7.81 -1.73 14.72
C VAL A 111 8.47 -1.87 16.10
N HIS A 112 9.81 -1.82 16.15
CA HIS A 112 10.60 -1.89 17.40
C HIS A 112 11.23 -0.54 17.83
N TRP A 113 10.69 0.57 17.32
CA TRP A 113 11.26 1.89 17.62
C TRP A 113 11.28 2.24 19.13
N LYS A 114 10.33 1.68 19.91
CA LYS A 114 10.30 1.88 21.36
C LYS A 114 11.47 1.19 22.05
N ASP A 115 11.84 -0.01 21.58
CA ASP A 115 12.99 -0.73 22.12
C ASP A 115 14.28 0.01 21.79
N GLU A 116 14.36 0.60 20.59
CA GLU A 116 15.51 1.40 20.16
C GLU A 116 15.83 2.55 21.11
N ILE A 117 14.83 3.21 21.67
CA ILE A 117 14.99 4.33 22.59
C ILE A 117 14.78 3.95 24.07
N SER A 118 14.57 2.68 24.35
CA SER A 118 14.33 2.19 25.71
C SER A 118 15.48 2.57 26.65
N GLY A 119 15.13 3.13 27.81
CA GLY A 119 16.08 3.57 28.82
C GLY A 119 16.78 4.90 28.54
N LEU A 120 16.39 5.63 27.49
CA LEU A 120 16.86 6.99 27.25
C LEU A 120 15.92 8.02 27.87
N SER A 121 16.50 9.08 28.45
CA SER A 121 15.74 10.24 28.90
C SER A 121 15.18 11.05 27.73
N LYS A 122 14.21 11.93 28.00
CA LYS A 122 13.66 12.82 26.97
C LYS A 122 14.73 13.73 26.37
N GLU A 123 15.66 14.20 27.21
CA GLU A 123 16.79 15.06 26.82
C GLU A 123 17.76 14.29 25.89
N GLU A 124 18.05 13.02 26.23
CA GLU A 124 18.87 12.16 25.39
C GLU A 124 18.19 11.89 24.04
N ILE A 125 16.90 11.54 24.03
CA ILE A 125 16.14 11.32 22.78
C ILE A 125 16.16 12.58 21.92
N SER A 126 16.06 13.78 22.49
CA SER A 126 16.08 15.03 21.75
C SER A 126 17.41 15.33 21.07
N LYS A 127 18.51 14.75 21.58
CA LYS A 127 19.87 14.89 21.01
C LYS A 127 20.14 13.93 19.87
N TYR A 128 19.32 12.89 19.68
CA TYR A 128 19.48 11.96 18.59
C TYR A 128 18.89 12.53 17.30
N GLN A 129 19.63 12.39 16.21
CA GLN A 129 19.15 12.65 14.86
C GLN A 129 18.77 11.33 14.20
N ILE A 130 17.72 11.36 13.38
CA ILE A 130 17.35 10.21 12.57
C ILE A 130 18.24 10.19 11.33
N GLU A 131 18.89 9.06 11.08
CA GLU A 131 19.69 8.86 9.89
C GLU A 131 18.91 8.01 8.87
N ASN A 132 18.53 8.61 7.75
CA ASN A 132 17.65 7.97 6.76
C ASN A 132 18.18 6.62 6.25
N LYS A 133 19.50 6.47 6.07
CA LYS A 133 20.11 5.24 5.58
C LYS A 133 19.96 4.04 6.53
N ASN A 134 19.78 4.32 7.81
CA ASN A 134 19.78 3.30 8.87
C ASN A 134 18.46 3.25 9.65
N MET A 135 17.39 3.88 9.15
CA MET A 135 16.12 3.98 9.88
C MET A 135 15.56 2.63 10.34
N LEU A 136 15.71 1.58 9.51
CA LEU A 136 15.25 0.24 9.85
C LEU A 136 16.22 -0.54 10.74
N ASN A 137 17.47 -0.09 10.88
CA ASN A 137 18.50 -0.72 11.70
C ASN A 137 18.66 -0.05 13.07
N GLY A 138 17.70 0.75 13.51
CA GLY A 138 17.88 1.64 14.65
C GLY A 138 18.51 2.95 14.18
N GLY A 139 17.70 3.80 13.54
CA GLY A 139 18.16 4.97 12.78
C GLY A 139 18.50 6.20 13.59
N TYR A 140 18.62 6.09 14.92
CA TYR A 140 19.04 7.23 15.74
C TYR A 140 20.55 7.33 15.84
N LYS A 141 21.06 8.52 15.57
CA LYS A 141 22.48 8.85 15.72
C LYS A 141 22.65 9.87 16.82
N ASN A 142 23.53 9.59 17.78
CA ASN A 142 23.96 10.58 18.76
C ASN A 142 25.00 11.51 18.10
N PRO A 143 24.72 12.82 17.93
CA PRO A 143 25.64 13.74 17.29
C PRO A 143 26.97 13.90 18.03
N GLU A 144 26.96 13.76 19.36
CA GLU A 144 28.14 13.92 20.21
C GLU A 144 29.05 12.69 20.17
N LYS A 145 28.45 11.49 20.14
CA LYS A 145 29.23 10.23 20.21
C LYS A 145 29.50 9.60 18.85
N LYS A 146 28.87 10.09 17.77
CA LYS A 146 28.93 9.50 16.41
C LYS A 146 28.59 8.02 16.37
N GLU A 147 28.04 7.47 17.44
CA GLU A 147 27.60 6.08 17.54
C GLU A 147 26.11 6.00 17.19
N LEU A 148 25.77 5.00 16.40
CA LEU A 148 24.37 4.63 16.17
C LEU A 148 23.85 3.98 17.44
N GLY A 149 22.67 4.39 17.87
CA GLY A 149 22.03 3.83 19.06
C GLY A 149 21.45 2.43 18.81
N PHE A 150 22.31 1.46 18.45
CA PHE A 150 21.87 0.09 18.20
C PHE A 150 21.50 -0.61 19.51
N LYS A 151 20.23 -0.61 19.82
CA LYS A 151 19.68 -1.48 20.87
C LYS A 151 18.84 -2.62 20.31
N LEU A 152 18.61 -2.61 18.99
CA LEU A 152 17.81 -3.64 18.35
C LEU A 152 18.63 -4.90 18.13
N THR A 153 18.02 -6.06 18.34
CA THR A 153 18.60 -7.35 17.97
C THR A 153 18.56 -7.53 16.44
N ALA A 154 19.36 -8.49 15.93
CA ALA A 154 19.35 -8.82 14.50
C ALA A 154 17.95 -9.23 14.01
N ASP A 155 17.21 -9.97 14.83
CA ASP A 155 15.85 -10.43 14.50
C ASP A 155 14.87 -9.25 14.43
N GLN A 156 14.94 -8.30 15.37
CA GLN A 156 14.12 -7.09 15.34
C GLN A 156 14.41 -6.23 14.09
N ILE A 157 15.68 -6.11 13.73
CA ILE A 157 16.10 -5.41 12.51
C ILE A 157 15.54 -6.10 11.29
N LEU A 158 15.68 -7.43 11.19
CA LEU A 158 15.16 -8.22 10.08
C LEU A 158 13.64 -8.07 9.96
N GLU A 159 12.92 -8.12 11.07
CA GLU A 159 11.47 -7.94 11.09
C GLU A 159 11.05 -6.58 10.53
N GLN A 160 11.74 -5.49 10.90
CA GLN A 160 11.46 -4.15 10.37
C GLN A 160 11.68 -4.09 8.85
N HIS A 161 12.75 -4.72 8.35
CA HIS A 161 13.02 -4.81 6.90
C HIS A 161 11.93 -5.59 6.17
N LEU A 162 11.54 -6.75 6.71
CA LEU A 162 10.48 -7.58 6.12
C LEU A 162 9.13 -6.87 6.16
N ASN A 163 8.84 -6.12 7.22
CA ASN A 163 7.61 -5.32 7.32
C ASN A 163 7.55 -4.25 6.22
N LEU A 164 8.64 -3.53 5.96
CA LEU A 164 8.68 -2.57 4.85
C LEU A 164 8.50 -3.26 3.51
N LEU A 165 9.18 -4.39 3.26
CA LEU A 165 9.05 -5.15 2.02
C LEU A 165 7.62 -5.64 1.79
N ASN A 166 6.98 -6.19 2.82
CA ASN A 166 5.58 -6.61 2.75
C ASN A 166 4.66 -5.44 2.45
N LYS A 167 4.87 -4.30 3.09
CA LYS A 167 4.11 -3.07 2.86
C LYS A 167 4.22 -2.59 1.43
N LEU A 168 5.44 -2.51 0.89
CA LEU A 168 5.69 -2.14 -0.50
C LEU A 168 5.07 -3.14 -1.48
N TYR A 169 5.16 -4.43 -1.18
CA TYR A 169 4.54 -5.48 -1.99
C TYR A 169 3.01 -5.37 -1.99
N CYS A 170 2.38 -5.17 -0.84
CA CYS A 170 0.93 -4.96 -0.72
C CYS A 170 0.47 -3.75 -1.52
N PHE A 171 1.22 -2.63 -1.44
CA PHE A 171 0.94 -1.44 -2.25
C PHE A 171 1.05 -1.72 -3.74
N GLY A 172 2.15 -2.31 -4.18
CA GLY A 172 2.35 -2.69 -5.58
C GLY A 172 1.25 -3.64 -6.08
N TYR A 173 0.85 -4.61 -5.25
CA TYR A 173 -0.26 -5.51 -5.56
C TYR A 173 -1.58 -4.75 -5.74
N LEU A 174 -1.91 -3.81 -4.86
CA LEU A 174 -3.15 -3.04 -4.94
C LEU A 174 -3.14 -2.06 -6.13
N LEU A 175 -2.00 -1.45 -6.41
CA LEU A 175 -1.83 -0.52 -7.55
C LEU A 175 -1.91 -1.25 -8.88
N HIS A 176 -1.41 -2.46 -8.99
CA HIS A 176 -1.45 -3.25 -10.21
C HIS A 176 -2.86 -3.79 -10.48
N SER A 177 -3.39 -3.64 -11.68
CA SER A 177 -4.76 -4.09 -12.03
C SER A 177 -4.85 -5.58 -12.32
N HIS A 178 -3.77 -6.18 -12.84
CA HIS A 178 -3.76 -7.61 -13.17
C HIS A 178 -4.09 -8.49 -11.96
N LYS A 179 -4.99 -9.47 -12.18
CA LYS A 179 -5.34 -10.50 -11.18
C LYS A 179 -4.96 -11.88 -11.70
N ASN A 180 -4.42 -12.70 -10.81
CA ASN A 180 -4.10 -14.10 -11.07
C ASN A 180 -4.92 -14.97 -10.10
N THR A 181 -5.61 -15.99 -10.61
CA THR A 181 -6.46 -16.88 -9.81
C THR A 181 -5.70 -17.62 -8.71
N THR A 182 -4.43 -17.93 -8.95
CA THR A 182 -3.56 -18.61 -7.97
C THR A 182 -2.89 -17.65 -6.98
N LYS A 183 -3.00 -16.33 -7.20
CA LYS A 183 -2.37 -15.28 -6.39
C LYS A 183 -3.32 -14.11 -6.19
N ALA A 184 -4.52 -14.42 -5.75
CA ALA A 184 -5.52 -13.41 -5.41
C ALA A 184 -5.62 -13.32 -3.88
N TRP A 185 -5.27 -12.12 -3.34
CA TRP A 185 -5.21 -11.88 -1.91
C TRP A 185 -6.14 -10.76 -1.47
N PHE A 186 -6.55 -10.86 -0.24
CA PHE A 186 -7.06 -9.76 0.55
C PHE A 186 -5.88 -9.13 1.31
N VAL A 187 -5.67 -7.84 1.18
CA VAL A 187 -4.62 -7.12 1.92
C VAL A 187 -5.18 -6.67 3.26
N LEU A 188 -4.46 -6.89 4.35
CA LEU A 188 -4.87 -6.44 5.69
C LEU A 188 -3.74 -5.65 6.36
N ALA A 189 -4.05 -4.41 6.73
CA ALA A 189 -3.18 -3.58 7.53
C ALA A 189 -3.65 -3.55 8.99
N MET A 190 -2.75 -3.91 9.90
CA MET A 190 -3.01 -3.95 11.35
C MET A 190 -2.11 -2.98 12.09
N ASP A 191 -2.47 -2.63 13.32
CA ASP A 191 -1.54 -1.98 14.23
C ASP A 191 -0.52 -2.97 14.77
N ASN A 192 0.71 -2.52 14.97
CA ASN A 192 1.76 -3.36 15.56
C ASN A 192 1.49 -3.66 17.05
N GLU A 193 0.97 -2.70 17.77
CA GLU A 193 0.57 -2.89 19.16
C GLU A 193 -0.89 -3.30 19.22
N ILE A 194 -1.09 -4.54 19.61
CA ILE A 194 -2.40 -5.08 19.90
C ILE A 194 -2.58 -4.98 21.41
N VAL A 195 -3.36 -4.03 21.84
CA VAL A 195 -3.77 -3.96 23.25
C VAL A 195 -4.91 -4.96 23.43
N ASP A 196 -4.70 -5.92 24.32
CA ASP A 196 -5.65 -7.01 24.64
C ASP A 196 -6.94 -6.50 25.33
N THR A 197 -7.24 -5.25 25.19
CA THR A 197 -8.42 -4.61 25.75
C THR A 197 -9.29 -4.05 24.63
N ASP A 198 -10.59 -3.95 24.88
CA ASP A 198 -11.59 -3.32 24.02
C ASP A 198 -11.28 -1.84 23.63
N LYS A 199 -10.07 -1.38 23.90
CA LYS A 199 -9.59 -0.04 23.56
C LYS A 199 -8.71 -0.13 22.31
N SER A 200 -9.29 0.19 21.19
CA SER A 200 -8.57 0.44 19.93
C SER A 200 -7.57 1.58 20.09
N VAL A 201 -6.31 1.33 19.80
CA VAL A 201 -5.26 2.37 19.76
C VAL A 201 -5.11 2.89 18.33
N GLY A 202 -6.15 3.35 17.71
CA GLY A 202 -6.11 3.90 16.35
C GLY A 202 -5.06 5.01 16.15
N ARG A 203 -5.05 5.66 14.96
CA ARG A 203 -4.19 6.80 14.59
C ARG A 203 -2.76 6.43 14.16
N SER A 204 -2.49 5.20 13.78
CA SER A 204 -1.21 4.82 13.17
C SER A 204 -1.06 5.27 11.70
N GLY A 205 -2.14 5.77 11.10
CA GLY A 205 -2.14 6.27 9.73
C GLY A 205 -2.55 5.26 8.65
N LYS A 206 -3.03 4.06 8.99
CA LYS A 206 -3.46 3.03 8.03
C LYS A 206 -4.43 3.55 6.97
N SER A 207 -5.48 4.27 7.40
CA SER A 207 -6.47 4.85 6.47
C SER A 207 -5.85 5.90 5.54
N LEU A 208 -4.91 6.72 6.05
CA LEU A 208 -4.16 7.66 5.22
C LEU A 208 -3.41 6.96 4.09
N MET A 209 -2.79 5.82 4.39
CA MET A 209 -2.03 5.03 3.44
C MET A 209 -2.89 4.56 2.25
N PHE A 210 -4.10 4.10 2.51
CA PHE A 210 -4.96 3.54 1.47
C PHE A 210 -5.92 4.57 0.89
N ASP A 211 -6.65 5.28 1.72
CA ASP A 211 -7.66 6.23 1.27
C ASP A 211 -7.04 7.37 0.48
N GLN A 212 -5.99 7.98 0.98
CA GLN A 212 -5.35 9.12 0.31
C GLN A 212 -4.46 8.70 -0.87
N ALA A 213 -3.66 7.65 -0.72
CA ALA A 213 -2.72 7.27 -1.78
C ALA A 213 -3.39 6.49 -2.91
N LEU A 214 -4.23 5.48 -2.60
CA LEU A 214 -4.86 4.68 -3.64
C LEU A 214 -6.01 5.41 -4.34
N SER A 215 -6.77 6.24 -3.63
CA SER A 215 -7.88 6.99 -4.22
C SER A 215 -7.43 7.98 -5.30
N ILE A 216 -6.20 8.48 -5.21
CA ILE A 216 -5.60 9.35 -6.21
C ILE A 216 -5.23 8.56 -7.48
N MET A 217 -4.84 7.30 -7.33
CA MET A 217 -4.25 6.50 -8.41
C MET A 217 -5.24 5.56 -9.09
N LYS A 218 -6.38 5.26 -8.45
CA LYS A 218 -7.35 4.27 -8.92
C LYS A 218 -8.79 4.65 -8.66
N ASP A 219 -9.72 4.02 -9.42
CA ASP A 219 -11.13 4.01 -9.03
C ASP A 219 -11.28 3.20 -7.75
N PHE A 220 -11.62 3.92 -6.68
CA PHE A 220 -11.54 3.47 -5.31
C PHE A 220 -12.89 3.64 -4.60
N VAL A 221 -13.29 2.63 -3.85
CA VAL A 221 -14.49 2.69 -2.98
C VAL A 221 -14.06 2.33 -1.57
N SER A 222 -14.44 3.16 -0.60
CA SER A 222 -14.23 2.90 0.82
C SER A 222 -15.57 2.55 1.47
N LEU A 223 -15.58 1.50 2.28
CA LEU A 223 -16.70 1.03 3.08
C LEU A 223 -16.34 1.07 4.56
N ASP A 224 -17.19 1.64 5.38
CA ASP A 224 -17.06 1.64 6.84
C ASP A 224 -17.30 0.22 7.37
N ALA A 225 -16.25 -0.45 7.82
CA ALA A 225 -16.27 -1.84 8.29
C ALA A 225 -16.32 -1.97 9.83
N ARG A 226 -16.54 -0.86 10.56
CA ARG A 226 -16.76 -0.88 12.03
C ARG A 226 -18.01 -1.68 12.42
N ASN A 227 -18.97 -1.76 11.49
CA ASN A 227 -20.12 -2.62 11.68
C ASN A 227 -19.82 -4.04 11.18
N PRO A 228 -19.67 -5.06 12.05
CA PRO A 228 -19.39 -6.42 11.61
C PRO A 228 -20.53 -7.03 10.76
N LYS A 229 -21.75 -6.45 10.83
CA LYS A 229 -22.91 -6.85 10.03
C LYS A 229 -22.97 -6.13 8.68
N LEU A 230 -21.96 -5.40 8.27
CA LEU A 230 -21.93 -4.72 6.97
C LEU A 230 -22.31 -5.67 5.82
N LEU A 231 -21.78 -6.89 5.85
CA LEU A 231 -22.01 -7.90 4.81
C LEU A 231 -23.38 -8.62 4.90
N ASP A 232 -24.16 -8.34 5.95
CA ASP A 232 -25.52 -8.90 6.13
C ASP A 232 -26.60 -8.01 5.52
N GLY A 233 -26.25 -6.79 5.13
CA GLY A 233 -27.16 -5.87 4.47
C GLY A 233 -27.54 -6.32 3.07
N ASP A 234 -28.71 -5.87 2.58
CA ASP A 234 -29.21 -6.24 1.25
C ASP A 234 -28.30 -5.72 0.11
N PHE A 235 -27.64 -4.58 0.32
CA PHE A 235 -26.85 -3.88 -0.71
C PHE A 235 -25.46 -3.43 -0.22
N PRO A 236 -24.63 -4.32 0.35
CA PRO A 236 -23.38 -3.93 0.99
C PRO A 236 -22.36 -3.31 0.00
N PHE A 237 -22.49 -3.64 -1.27
CA PHE A 237 -21.58 -3.20 -2.34
C PHE A 237 -22.24 -2.24 -3.35
N SER A 238 -23.33 -1.56 -3.00
CA SER A 238 -24.08 -0.71 -3.93
C SER A 238 -23.24 0.41 -4.55
N ALA A 239 -22.19 0.88 -3.88
CA ALA A 239 -21.26 1.88 -4.38
C ALA A 239 -20.25 1.32 -5.42
N VAL A 240 -20.07 0.01 -5.49
CA VAL A 240 -19.11 -0.63 -6.41
C VAL A 240 -19.67 -0.58 -7.84
N THR A 241 -18.82 -0.21 -8.79
CA THR A 241 -19.15 -0.15 -10.21
C THR A 241 -18.22 -1.08 -11.01
N SER A 242 -18.50 -1.30 -12.30
CA SER A 242 -17.61 -2.04 -13.19
C SER A 242 -16.21 -1.40 -13.33
N ASN A 243 -16.09 -0.12 -12.97
CA ASN A 243 -14.81 0.61 -13.02
C ASN A 243 -14.04 0.56 -11.69
N THR A 244 -14.68 0.13 -10.59
CA THR A 244 -14.01 0.04 -9.28
C THR A 244 -12.85 -0.94 -9.35
N ARG A 245 -11.65 -0.46 -9.01
CA ARG A 245 -10.41 -1.25 -9.06
C ARG A 245 -9.87 -1.63 -7.69
N CYS A 246 -10.22 -0.86 -6.67
CA CYS A 246 -9.84 -1.14 -5.29
C CYS A 246 -11.02 -0.90 -4.36
N LEU A 247 -11.21 -1.78 -3.40
CA LEU A 247 -12.25 -1.72 -2.38
C LEU A 247 -11.60 -1.78 -1.01
N LEU A 248 -11.75 -0.69 -0.24
CA LEU A 248 -11.28 -0.59 1.13
C LEU A 248 -12.41 -0.93 2.10
N PHE A 249 -12.15 -1.82 3.04
CA PHE A 249 -12.92 -2.02 4.25
C PHE A 249 -12.21 -1.28 5.38
N ASP A 250 -12.65 -0.07 5.67
CA ASP A 250 -11.97 0.78 6.63
C ASP A 250 -12.42 0.48 8.05
N ASP A 251 -11.43 0.37 8.94
CA ASP A 251 -11.60 0.14 10.37
C ASP A 251 -12.42 -1.12 10.71
N CYS A 252 -12.00 -2.25 10.14
CA CYS A 252 -12.67 -3.54 10.37
C CYS A 252 -12.74 -3.87 11.87
N ASP A 253 -13.96 -4.11 12.34
CA ASP A 253 -14.23 -4.62 13.68
C ASP A 253 -13.54 -5.99 13.91
N LYS A 254 -13.26 -6.35 15.17
CA LYS A 254 -12.66 -7.65 15.53
C LYS A 254 -13.46 -8.86 15.04
N PHE A 255 -14.77 -8.70 14.88
CA PHE A 255 -15.68 -9.74 14.40
C PHE A 255 -16.03 -9.59 12.92
N PHE A 256 -15.36 -8.69 12.21
CA PHE A 256 -15.63 -8.51 10.79
C PHE A 256 -15.33 -9.80 9.99
N PRO A 257 -16.31 -10.35 9.24
CA PRO A 257 -16.20 -11.69 8.68
C PRO A 257 -15.38 -11.73 7.38
N ILE A 258 -14.07 -11.46 7.44
CA ILE A 258 -13.15 -11.41 6.29
C ILE A 258 -13.27 -12.67 5.42
N LYS A 259 -13.43 -13.84 6.02
CA LYS A 259 -13.56 -15.12 5.30
C LYS A 259 -14.74 -15.14 4.30
N ARG A 260 -15.80 -14.39 4.56
CA ARG A 260 -16.95 -14.27 3.63
C ARG A 260 -16.60 -13.52 2.34
N LEU A 261 -15.51 -12.77 2.32
CA LEU A 261 -15.04 -12.05 1.14
C LEU A 261 -14.19 -12.92 0.20
N PHE A 262 -13.69 -14.06 0.66
CA PHE A 262 -12.74 -14.87 -0.11
C PHE A 262 -13.30 -15.38 -1.44
N GLY A 263 -14.59 -15.72 -1.50
CA GLY A 263 -15.23 -16.05 -2.77
C GLY A 263 -15.17 -14.92 -3.80
N ARG A 264 -15.20 -13.65 -3.34
CA ARG A 264 -15.09 -12.47 -4.19
C ARG A 264 -13.63 -12.08 -4.48
N VAL A 265 -12.71 -12.44 -3.60
CA VAL A 265 -11.26 -12.24 -3.82
C VAL A 265 -10.76 -13.12 -4.95
N THR A 266 -11.18 -14.38 -4.97
CA THR A 266 -10.72 -15.42 -5.93
C THR A 266 -11.67 -15.66 -7.10
N GLY A 267 -12.85 -15.07 -7.09
CA GLY A 267 -13.90 -15.26 -8.09
C GLY A 267 -14.44 -13.95 -8.67
N SER A 268 -15.55 -14.05 -9.35
CA SER A 268 -16.31 -12.89 -9.83
C SER A 268 -16.92 -12.11 -8.67
N PHE A 269 -17.26 -10.84 -8.93
CA PHE A 269 -17.79 -9.93 -7.93
C PHE A 269 -19.22 -9.50 -8.31
N SER A 270 -20.21 -10.01 -7.61
CA SER A 270 -21.62 -9.64 -7.82
C SER A 270 -21.99 -8.41 -7.01
N VAL A 271 -22.71 -7.49 -7.63
CA VAL A 271 -23.20 -6.23 -7.05
C VAL A 271 -24.70 -6.16 -7.17
N ASN A 272 -25.36 -6.04 -6.02
CA ASN A 272 -26.78 -5.80 -5.89
C ASN A 272 -27.06 -4.34 -5.55
N ARG A 273 -28.08 -3.75 -6.18
CA ARG A 273 -28.54 -2.38 -5.92
C ARG A 273 -30.05 -2.35 -5.84
N LYS A 274 -30.57 -1.47 -5.00
CA LYS A 274 -32.03 -1.31 -4.87
C LYS A 274 -32.66 -0.88 -6.20
N GLY A 275 -33.62 -1.64 -6.67
CA GLY A 275 -34.39 -1.30 -7.88
C GLY A 275 -33.64 -1.49 -9.22
N VAL A 276 -32.47 -2.14 -9.19
CA VAL A 276 -31.68 -2.43 -10.39
C VAL A 276 -31.32 -3.91 -10.42
N SER A 277 -31.29 -4.52 -11.60
CA SER A 277 -30.86 -5.89 -11.74
C SER A 277 -29.42 -6.08 -11.24
N GLU A 278 -29.16 -7.21 -10.58
CA GLU A 278 -27.82 -7.63 -10.21
C GLU A 278 -26.90 -7.64 -11.43
N PHE A 279 -25.67 -7.17 -11.28
CA PHE A 279 -24.63 -7.33 -12.28
C PHE A 279 -23.40 -7.98 -11.65
N THR A 280 -22.68 -8.75 -12.46
CA THR A 280 -21.48 -9.46 -12.02
C THR A 280 -20.27 -8.93 -12.77
N ILE A 281 -19.24 -8.55 -12.01
CA ILE A 281 -17.94 -8.14 -12.55
C ILE A 281 -17.09 -9.41 -12.66
N PRO A 282 -16.55 -9.74 -13.86
CA PRO A 282 -15.67 -10.90 -14.02
C PRO A 282 -14.44 -10.80 -13.13
N PHE A 283 -13.86 -11.95 -12.76
CA PHE A 283 -12.71 -12.02 -11.85
C PHE A 283 -11.57 -11.05 -12.22
N HIS A 284 -11.18 -11.02 -13.49
CA HIS A 284 -10.06 -10.18 -13.94
C HIS A 284 -10.35 -8.67 -13.85
N ASP A 285 -11.61 -8.29 -13.87
CA ASP A 285 -12.08 -6.90 -13.78
C ASP A 285 -12.50 -6.51 -12.36
N SER A 286 -12.66 -7.49 -11.46
CA SER A 286 -13.17 -7.27 -10.13
C SER A 286 -12.15 -6.52 -9.25
N PRO A 287 -12.61 -5.70 -8.28
CA PRO A 287 -11.73 -4.91 -7.44
C PRO A 287 -10.81 -5.79 -6.59
N LYS A 288 -9.58 -5.34 -6.37
CA LYS A 288 -8.74 -5.85 -5.29
C LYS A 288 -9.23 -5.29 -3.97
N MET A 289 -9.07 -6.07 -2.92
CA MET A 289 -9.65 -5.74 -1.62
C MET A 289 -8.56 -5.50 -0.59
N VAL A 290 -8.79 -4.51 0.25
CA VAL A 290 -7.94 -4.18 1.38
C VAL A 290 -8.79 -3.86 2.60
N GLY A 291 -8.34 -4.26 3.78
CA GLY A 291 -8.94 -3.90 5.05
C GLY A 291 -7.92 -3.24 5.97
N THR A 292 -8.41 -2.33 6.81
CA THR A 292 -7.66 -1.82 7.95
C THR A 292 -8.30 -2.32 9.23
N THR A 293 -7.52 -2.62 10.25
CA THR A 293 -8.04 -3.01 11.55
C THR A 293 -7.12 -2.58 12.68
N ASN A 294 -7.69 -2.35 13.84
CA ASN A 294 -6.97 -2.09 15.09
C ASN A 294 -6.91 -3.35 15.98
N PHE A 295 -7.43 -4.47 15.49
CA PHE A 295 -7.53 -5.71 16.24
C PHE A 295 -6.62 -6.79 15.66
N ALA A 296 -6.18 -7.73 16.51
CA ALA A 296 -5.50 -8.93 16.04
C ALA A 296 -6.46 -9.85 15.28
N VAL A 297 -5.95 -10.46 14.24
CA VAL A 297 -6.63 -11.61 13.64
C VAL A 297 -6.14 -12.85 14.38
N THR A 298 -6.99 -13.41 15.23
CA THR A 298 -6.63 -14.51 16.14
C THR A 298 -6.75 -15.89 15.53
N ASP A 299 -7.70 -16.08 14.61
CA ASP A 299 -8.03 -17.40 14.04
C ASP A 299 -7.51 -17.54 12.60
N ILE A 300 -6.18 -17.55 12.45
CA ILE A 300 -5.53 -17.74 11.14
C ILE A 300 -5.41 -19.25 10.88
N ASP A 301 -6.36 -19.80 10.12
CA ASP A 301 -6.24 -21.13 9.53
C ASP A 301 -5.45 -21.11 8.20
N GLU A 302 -5.07 -22.26 7.67
CA GLU A 302 -4.33 -22.38 6.41
C GLU A 302 -5.05 -21.66 5.25
N SER A 303 -6.38 -21.74 5.18
CA SER A 303 -7.16 -21.09 4.14
C SER A 303 -7.11 -19.56 4.21
N LEU A 304 -7.04 -19.01 5.42
CA LEU A 304 -6.87 -17.57 5.64
C LEU A 304 -5.45 -17.16 5.30
N ALA A 305 -4.44 -17.92 5.74
CA ALA A 305 -3.03 -17.63 5.47
C ALA A 305 -2.72 -17.55 3.96
N ASP A 306 -3.28 -18.47 3.17
CA ASP A 306 -3.07 -18.50 1.71
C ASP A 306 -3.71 -17.32 0.97
N ARG A 307 -4.72 -16.68 1.55
CA ARG A 307 -5.49 -15.61 0.89
C ARG A 307 -5.29 -14.23 1.49
N LEU A 308 -4.42 -14.13 2.49
CA LEU A 308 -4.17 -12.89 3.20
C LEU A 308 -2.73 -12.41 2.98
N LEU A 309 -2.58 -11.17 2.55
CA LEU A 309 -1.33 -10.42 2.67
C LEU A 309 -1.50 -9.43 3.81
N PHE A 310 -0.64 -9.47 4.80
CA PHE A 310 -0.75 -8.56 5.91
C PHE A 310 0.59 -7.89 6.24
N PHE A 311 0.50 -6.73 6.84
CA PHE A 311 1.61 -6.03 7.46
C PHE A 311 1.12 -5.25 8.68
N SER A 312 2.03 -4.95 9.58
CA SER A 312 1.75 -4.11 10.73
C SER A 312 2.25 -2.68 10.51
N GLN A 313 1.49 -1.73 11.06
CA GLN A 313 1.83 -0.32 11.07
C GLN A 313 2.30 0.07 12.45
N SER A 314 3.51 0.62 12.56
CA SER A 314 4.01 1.13 13.83
C SER A 314 3.24 2.38 14.25
N ASP A 315 3.21 2.64 15.54
CA ASP A 315 2.62 3.84 16.14
C ASP A 315 3.59 5.03 16.18
N TRP A 316 4.64 5.03 15.34
CA TRP A 316 5.64 6.09 15.23
C TRP A 316 5.01 7.48 15.10
N TYR A 317 3.98 7.60 14.28
CA TYR A 317 3.25 8.86 14.03
C TYR A 317 2.01 9.01 14.91
N HIS A 318 1.95 8.32 16.04
CA HIS A 318 0.81 8.46 16.94
C HIS A 318 0.67 9.92 17.40
N ALA A 319 -0.56 10.45 17.39
CA ALA A 319 -0.85 11.86 17.69
C ALA A 319 -0.38 12.34 19.08
N ASN A 320 -0.10 11.42 19.99
CA ASN A 320 0.40 11.72 21.33
C ASN A 320 1.94 11.60 21.45
N SER A 321 2.65 11.33 20.35
CA SER A 321 4.11 11.31 20.35
C SER A 321 4.64 12.70 20.00
N ASP A 322 5.56 13.22 20.81
CA ASP A 322 6.30 14.48 20.52
C ASP A 322 6.97 14.48 19.14
N ARG A 323 7.06 13.32 18.51
CA ARG A 323 7.69 13.09 17.22
C ARG A 323 6.81 13.43 16.04
N PHE A 324 5.51 13.24 16.16
CA PHE A 324 4.55 13.67 15.14
C PHE A 324 4.69 15.18 14.88
N LEU A 325 4.89 15.95 15.94
CA LEU A 325 5.05 17.42 15.86
C LEU A 325 6.44 17.87 15.38
N LYS A 326 7.44 17.01 15.43
CA LYS A 326 8.82 17.36 15.02
C LYS A 326 9.13 17.01 13.55
N HIS A 327 8.28 16.24 12.92
CA HIS A 327 8.45 15.78 11.53
C HIS A 327 7.34 16.27 10.59
N GLN A 328 6.52 17.23 11.06
CA GLN A 328 5.70 18.06 10.20
C GLN A 328 6.51 19.26 9.71
#